data_9363d8efdc619bdc0a86c987ffaaab15
#
_entry.id   9363d8efdc619bdc0a86c987ffaaab15
#
_cell.length_a   1.000
_cell.length_b   1.000
_cell.length_c   1.000
_cell.angle_alpha   90.00
_cell.angle_beta   90.00
_cell.angle_gamma   90.00
#
_symmetry.space_group_name_H-M   'P 1'
#
loop_
_entity.id
_entity.type
_entity.pdbx_description
1 polymer ?
#
loop_
_entity_poly.entity_id
_entity_poly.type
_entity_poly.pdbx_seq_one_letter_code
_entity_poly.pdbx_strand_id
1 'polypeptide(L)'
;LNPGDVVLVESPTYLGAINAFKLCGPEFVEVPTDDKGIIPEELEKILAKYGDRVRMMYVIPEFQNPTGITWPMERRKAFMDIINRYDFPVLEDDPYGELRFDGDKVPSLKSMDTKGNIIFLGSFSKILMPGLRIAWMVADPVIIDKVVKLKQAVDLQSSSFGQRQTSFFIDMYDLDAHVAKIKELYKKRRNLMCDSMKEYFPEGITFTYPEGGLFTWVTLPEGMDAKELMPKVLAKNVAYVPGGPFYPHGGNANHFRLNYSNMPEERIVEGIKRLAEVLKEELAK
;
A
#
# COMPACT_ATOMS: atom_id res chain seq x y z
N LEU A 1 -17.57 -8.93 -8.94
CA LEU A 1 -18.26 -7.71 -8.52
C LEU A 1 -19.27 -7.27 -9.57
N ASN A 2 -20.42 -6.76 -9.11
CA ASN A 2 -21.45 -6.17 -9.93
C ASN A 2 -21.69 -4.72 -9.48
N PRO A 3 -22.35 -3.88 -10.31
CA PRO A 3 -22.72 -2.54 -9.89
C PRO A 3 -23.57 -2.56 -8.61
N GLY A 4 -23.18 -1.75 -7.61
CA GLY A 4 -23.82 -1.65 -6.32
C GLY A 4 -23.39 -2.69 -5.27
N ASP A 5 -22.53 -3.65 -5.61
CA ASP A 5 -21.85 -4.50 -4.61
C ASP A 5 -20.97 -3.64 -3.69
N VAL A 6 -20.98 -3.91 -2.39
CA VAL A 6 -20.15 -3.18 -1.43
C VAL A 6 -18.75 -3.78 -1.38
N VAL A 7 -17.74 -2.91 -1.56
CA VAL A 7 -16.32 -3.24 -1.39
C VAL A 7 -15.74 -2.43 -0.25
N LEU A 8 -15.25 -3.11 0.78
CA LEU A 8 -14.56 -2.48 1.90
C LEU A 8 -13.09 -2.23 1.55
N VAL A 9 -12.58 -1.06 1.88
CA VAL A 9 -11.18 -0.68 1.69
C VAL A 9 -10.66 0.10 2.89
N GLU A 10 -9.35 0.09 3.10
CA GLU A 10 -8.70 0.97 4.08
C GLU A 10 -8.90 2.45 3.69
N SER A 11 -8.87 3.34 4.68
CA SER A 11 -8.91 4.79 4.45
C SER A 11 -7.65 5.45 5.03
N PRO A 12 -6.66 5.80 4.19
CA PRO A 12 -6.58 5.67 2.73
C PRO A 12 -6.23 4.25 2.25
N THR A 13 -6.35 4.01 0.92
CA THR A 13 -6.00 2.74 0.28
C THR A 13 -5.27 2.94 -1.07
N TYR A 14 -4.76 1.86 -1.65
CA TYR A 14 -4.02 1.89 -2.91
C TYR A 14 -4.89 2.33 -4.09
N LEU A 15 -4.51 3.45 -4.72
CA LEU A 15 -5.23 4.03 -5.85
C LEU A 15 -5.39 3.06 -7.05
N GLY A 16 -4.44 2.15 -7.25
CA GLY A 16 -4.53 1.15 -8.33
C GLY A 16 -5.63 0.12 -8.08
N ALA A 17 -5.87 -0.28 -6.84
CA ALA A 17 -6.99 -1.15 -6.47
C ALA A 17 -8.33 -0.41 -6.65
N ILE A 18 -8.43 0.85 -6.19
CA ILE A 18 -9.62 1.69 -6.42
C ILE A 18 -9.96 1.73 -7.92
N ASN A 19 -8.96 2.02 -8.76
CA ASN A 19 -9.18 2.13 -10.20
C ASN A 19 -9.58 0.79 -10.84
N ALA A 20 -8.99 -0.33 -10.39
CA ALA A 20 -9.35 -1.65 -10.89
C ALA A 20 -10.80 -2.02 -10.52
N PHE A 21 -11.21 -1.78 -9.27
CA PHE A 21 -12.57 -2.11 -8.83
C PHE A 21 -13.63 -1.17 -9.41
N LYS A 22 -13.32 0.10 -9.65
CA LYS A 22 -14.23 1.07 -10.28
C LYS A 22 -14.80 0.59 -11.62
N LEU A 23 -14.08 -0.27 -12.35
CA LEU A 23 -14.57 -0.85 -13.60
C LEU A 23 -15.82 -1.71 -13.42
N CYS A 24 -16.04 -2.24 -12.22
CA CYS A 24 -17.23 -3.04 -11.88
C CYS A 24 -18.38 -2.20 -11.28
N GLY A 25 -18.19 -0.91 -11.06
CA GLY A 25 -19.19 -0.01 -10.47
C GLY A 25 -19.62 -0.34 -9.04
N PRO A 26 -18.70 -0.72 -8.12
CA PRO A 26 -19.08 -1.02 -6.74
C PRO A 26 -19.38 0.24 -5.93
N GLU A 27 -20.05 0.06 -4.81
CA GLU A 27 -20.10 1.02 -3.71
C GLU A 27 -18.86 0.81 -2.82
N PHE A 28 -17.95 1.78 -2.80
CA PHE A 28 -16.83 1.74 -1.86
C PHE A 28 -17.27 2.16 -0.47
N VAL A 29 -16.84 1.42 0.53
CA VAL A 29 -16.99 1.80 1.94
C VAL A 29 -15.62 1.80 2.59
N GLU A 30 -15.23 2.99 3.04
CA GLU A 30 -13.94 3.21 3.68
C GLU A 30 -13.99 2.78 5.14
N VAL A 31 -13.02 1.94 5.54
CA VAL A 31 -12.83 1.51 6.93
C VAL A 31 -11.74 2.40 7.54
N PRO A 32 -12.02 3.16 8.61
CA PRO A 32 -11.04 4.00 9.27
C PRO A 32 -9.80 3.23 9.71
N THR A 33 -8.64 3.90 9.60
CA THR A 33 -7.34 3.38 10.03
C THR A 33 -6.68 4.32 11.04
N ASP A 34 -5.77 3.77 11.86
CA ASP A 34 -4.88 4.49 12.75
C ASP A 34 -3.41 4.16 12.44
N ASP A 35 -2.49 4.46 13.35
CA ASP A 35 -1.07 4.14 13.24
C ASP A 35 -0.73 2.64 13.28
N LYS A 36 -1.73 1.78 13.48
CA LYS A 36 -1.64 0.30 13.51
C LYS A 36 -2.49 -0.38 12.42
N GLY A 37 -3.06 0.39 11.49
CA GLY A 37 -3.92 -0.09 10.40
C GLY A 37 -5.41 0.00 10.71
N ILE A 38 -6.23 -0.88 10.13
CA ILE A 38 -7.69 -0.86 10.31
C ILE A 38 -8.08 -0.89 11.79
N ILE A 39 -9.03 -0.03 12.17
CA ILE A 39 -9.61 0.01 13.52
C ILE A 39 -10.70 -1.07 13.61
N PRO A 40 -10.53 -2.14 14.44
CA PRO A 40 -11.46 -3.27 14.48
C PRO A 40 -12.89 -2.88 14.84
N GLU A 41 -13.06 -1.96 15.77
CA GLU A 41 -14.37 -1.50 16.25
C GLU A 41 -15.15 -0.77 15.13
N GLU A 42 -14.46 -0.03 14.28
CA GLU A 42 -15.06 0.64 13.13
C GLU A 42 -15.42 -0.37 12.03
N LEU A 43 -14.58 -1.38 11.82
CA LEU A 43 -14.90 -2.48 10.92
C LEU A 43 -16.17 -3.23 11.36
N GLU A 44 -16.32 -3.53 12.65
CA GLU A 44 -17.53 -4.19 13.17
C GLU A 44 -18.79 -3.34 12.94
N LYS A 45 -18.74 -2.03 13.19
CA LYS A 45 -19.86 -1.11 12.93
C LYS A 45 -20.25 -1.10 11.44
N ILE A 46 -19.25 -1.07 10.55
CA ILE A 46 -19.48 -1.09 9.11
C ILE A 46 -20.09 -2.42 8.68
N LEU A 47 -19.57 -3.54 9.16
CA LEU A 47 -20.10 -4.87 8.84
C LEU A 47 -21.52 -5.06 9.39
N ALA A 48 -21.82 -4.54 10.58
CA ALA A 48 -23.18 -4.55 11.12
C ALA A 48 -24.16 -3.73 10.26
N LYS A 49 -23.70 -2.62 9.65
CA LYS A 49 -24.53 -1.76 8.81
C LYS A 49 -24.77 -2.33 7.42
N TYR A 50 -23.70 -2.88 6.78
CA TYR A 50 -23.77 -3.29 5.37
C TYR A 50 -24.08 -4.79 5.19
N GLY A 51 -23.77 -5.63 6.21
CA GLY A 51 -24.15 -7.04 6.26
C GLY A 51 -23.84 -7.81 4.97
N ASP A 52 -24.84 -8.51 4.46
CA ASP A 52 -24.73 -9.34 3.26
C ASP A 52 -24.48 -8.58 1.94
N ARG A 53 -24.49 -7.25 1.96
CA ARG A 53 -24.12 -6.45 0.79
C ARG A 53 -22.62 -6.40 0.55
N VAL A 54 -21.81 -6.69 1.59
CA VAL A 54 -20.35 -6.75 1.45
C VAL A 54 -19.97 -7.94 0.58
N ARG A 55 -19.27 -7.68 -0.53
CA ARG A 55 -18.85 -8.72 -1.47
C ARG A 55 -17.36 -8.95 -1.47
N MET A 56 -16.59 -8.02 -0.97
CA MET A 56 -15.13 -8.12 -0.93
C MET A 56 -14.54 -7.06 0.00
N MET A 57 -13.38 -7.35 0.54
CA MET A 57 -12.53 -6.37 1.22
C MET A 57 -11.13 -6.42 0.63
N TYR A 58 -10.45 -5.27 0.55
CA TYR A 58 -9.07 -5.14 0.09
C TYR A 58 -8.23 -4.45 1.16
N VAL A 59 -7.11 -5.07 1.53
CA VAL A 59 -6.21 -4.60 2.59
C VAL A 59 -4.74 -4.79 2.22
N ILE A 60 -3.88 -3.93 2.76
CA ILE A 60 -2.41 -4.01 2.68
C ILE A 60 -1.85 -3.99 4.11
N PRO A 61 -1.75 -5.12 4.81
CA PRO A 61 -1.32 -5.15 6.20
C PRO A 61 0.18 -4.87 6.40
N GLU A 62 0.97 -4.89 5.33
CA GLU A 62 2.43 -4.78 5.39
C GLU A 62 2.92 -3.58 4.58
N PHE A 63 3.51 -2.57 5.26
CA PHE A 63 4.04 -1.35 4.62
C PHE A 63 3.07 -0.70 3.65
N GLN A 64 1.86 -0.47 4.12
CA GLN A 64 0.69 -0.05 3.36
C GLN A 64 0.99 1.09 2.36
N ASN A 65 0.42 1.00 1.19
CA ASN A 65 0.44 2.07 0.20
C ASN A 65 -0.90 2.83 0.25
N PRO A 66 -0.90 4.12 0.73
CA PRO A 66 0.23 5.06 0.72
C PRO A 66 0.96 5.26 2.04
N THR A 67 0.46 4.77 3.18
CA THR A 67 0.83 5.23 4.52
C THR A 67 2.18 4.70 5.03
N GLY A 68 2.66 3.57 4.51
CA GLY A 68 3.83 2.88 5.05
C GLY A 68 3.59 2.13 6.36
N ILE A 69 2.36 2.14 6.88
CA ILE A 69 2.00 1.51 8.15
C ILE A 69 2.00 -0.01 8.01
N THR A 70 2.41 -0.70 9.07
CA THR A 70 2.30 -2.15 9.22
C THR A 70 1.35 -2.48 10.35
N TRP A 71 0.45 -3.44 10.11
CA TRP A 71 -0.43 -3.95 11.15
C TRP A 71 0.35 -4.88 12.08
N PRO A 72 0.43 -4.61 13.39
CA PRO A 72 1.05 -5.52 14.33
C PRO A 72 0.21 -6.80 14.51
N MET A 73 0.81 -7.83 15.10
CA MET A 73 0.17 -9.14 15.24
C MET A 73 -1.19 -9.09 15.97
N GLU A 74 -1.29 -8.28 17.02
CA GLU A 74 -2.56 -8.14 17.75
C GLU A 74 -3.68 -7.55 16.87
N ARG A 75 -3.34 -6.60 15.96
CA ARG A 75 -4.29 -6.02 15.02
C ARG A 75 -4.73 -7.07 13.98
N ARG A 76 -3.80 -7.87 13.46
CA ARG A 76 -4.11 -8.95 12.52
C ARG A 76 -5.01 -10.00 13.16
N LYS A 77 -4.75 -10.40 14.41
CA LYS A 77 -5.63 -11.32 15.15
C LYS A 77 -7.02 -10.76 15.35
N ALA A 78 -7.14 -9.53 15.85
CA ALA A 78 -8.45 -8.88 16.04
C ALA A 78 -9.22 -8.77 14.73
N PHE A 79 -8.56 -8.44 13.63
CA PHE A 79 -9.15 -8.43 12.29
C PHE A 79 -9.64 -9.82 11.88
N MET A 80 -8.82 -10.86 12.02
CA MET A 80 -9.18 -12.23 11.65
C MET A 80 -10.33 -12.79 12.51
N ASP A 81 -10.40 -12.45 13.79
CA ASP A 81 -11.51 -12.82 14.69
C ASP A 81 -12.84 -12.21 14.20
N ILE A 82 -12.79 -11.02 13.59
CA ILE A 82 -13.97 -10.40 12.97
C ILE A 82 -14.30 -11.10 11.65
N ILE A 83 -13.33 -11.18 10.73
CA ILE A 83 -13.54 -11.69 9.36
C ILE A 83 -13.98 -13.16 9.35
N ASN A 84 -13.48 -13.98 10.27
CA ASN A 84 -13.90 -15.38 10.38
C ASN A 84 -15.39 -15.57 10.71
N ARG A 85 -16.13 -14.51 11.04
CA ARG A 85 -17.59 -14.55 11.24
C ARG A 85 -18.39 -14.34 9.94
N TYR A 86 -17.71 -13.95 8.85
CA TYR A 86 -18.33 -13.60 7.57
C TYR A 86 -17.85 -14.51 6.43
N ASP A 87 -18.53 -14.48 5.29
CA ASP A 87 -18.28 -15.38 4.15
C ASP A 87 -18.00 -14.60 2.85
N PHE A 88 -17.34 -13.46 2.93
CA PHE A 88 -16.85 -12.73 1.77
C PHE A 88 -15.32 -12.80 1.66
N PRO A 89 -14.75 -12.76 0.43
CA PRO A 89 -13.31 -12.80 0.25
C PRO A 89 -12.63 -11.50 0.70
N VAL A 90 -11.45 -11.64 1.28
CA VAL A 90 -10.54 -10.54 1.61
C VAL A 90 -9.28 -10.67 0.76
N LEU A 91 -8.97 -9.65 -0.02
CA LEU A 91 -7.72 -9.56 -0.77
C LEU A 91 -6.65 -8.95 0.16
N GLU A 92 -5.70 -9.78 0.57
CA GLU A 92 -4.48 -9.37 1.25
C GLU A 92 -3.40 -9.11 0.20
N ASP A 93 -3.10 -7.84 -0.08
CA ASP A 93 -2.08 -7.46 -1.05
C ASP A 93 -0.74 -7.21 -0.35
N ASP A 94 0.24 -8.04 -0.63
CA ASP A 94 1.57 -7.98 -0.01
C ASP A 94 2.71 -7.87 -1.04
N PRO A 95 2.86 -6.71 -1.69
CA PRO A 95 3.97 -6.49 -2.60
C PRO A 95 5.26 -6.06 -1.89
N TYR A 96 5.23 -5.78 -0.58
CA TYR A 96 6.33 -5.16 0.15
C TYR A 96 6.87 -5.99 1.32
N GLY A 97 6.24 -7.09 1.71
CA GLY A 97 6.55 -7.83 2.94
C GLY A 97 7.99 -8.29 3.09
N GLU A 98 8.67 -8.58 1.98
CA GLU A 98 10.09 -8.93 2.00
C GLU A 98 11.02 -7.69 2.19
N LEU A 99 10.47 -6.47 2.12
CA LEU A 99 11.23 -5.21 2.26
C LEU A 99 11.16 -4.64 3.68
N ARG A 100 11.16 -5.49 4.70
CA ARG A 100 11.23 -5.09 6.11
C ARG A 100 12.65 -4.70 6.48
N PHE A 101 12.82 -3.52 7.07
CA PHE A 101 14.10 -2.98 7.50
C PHE A 101 14.32 -3.13 9.01
N ASP A 102 13.25 -2.96 9.79
CA ASP A 102 13.26 -2.97 11.24
C ASP A 102 12.20 -3.94 11.79
N GLY A 103 12.48 -4.53 12.96
CA GLY A 103 11.60 -5.50 13.60
C GLY A 103 11.55 -6.86 12.92
N ASP A 104 10.70 -7.73 13.45
CA ASP A 104 10.51 -9.10 12.98
C ASP A 104 9.40 -9.20 11.93
N LYS A 105 9.47 -10.22 11.07
CA LYS A 105 8.43 -10.52 10.07
C LYS A 105 7.12 -10.89 10.78
N VAL A 106 6.04 -10.21 10.40
CA VAL A 106 4.70 -10.49 10.93
C VAL A 106 4.01 -11.50 10.01
N PRO A 107 3.44 -12.61 10.53
CA PRO A 107 2.68 -13.57 9.74
C PRO A 107 1.53 -12.93 8.97
N SER A 108 1.30 -13.36 7.71
CA SER A 108 0.22 -12.86 6.87
C SER A 108 -1.16 -13.22 7.42
N LEU A 109 -2.20 -12.48 7.03
CA LEU A 109 -3.59 -12.85 7.32
C LEU A 109 -3.91 -14.23 6.74
N LYS A 110 -3.39 -14.52 5.54
CA LYS A 110 -3.53 -15.82 4.89
C LYS A 110 -3.03 -16.98 5.75
N SER A 111 -1.95 -16.79 6.50
CA SER A 111 -1.42 -17.83 7.40
C SER A 111 -2.35 -18.15 8.60
N MET A 112 -3.29 -17.25 8.91
CA MET A 112 -4.28 -17.38 9.97
C MET A 112 -5.69 -17.73 9.45
N ASP A 113 -5.82 -17.89 8.12
CA ASP A 113 -7.09 -18.17 7.46
C ASP A 113 -7.51 -19.63 7.67
N THR A 114 -8.65 -19.84 8.31
CA THR A 114 -9.23 -21.18 8.56
C THR A 114 -10.44 -21.48 7.69
N LYS A 115 -10.96 -20.48 6.96
CA LYS A 115 -12.17 -20.60 6.13
C LYS A 115 -11.91 -20.60 4.62
N GLY A 116 -10.71 -20.23 4.17
CA GLY A 116 -10.40 -20.04 2.76
C GLY A 116 -10.84 -18.67 2.20
N ASN A 117 -11.18 -17.74 3.05
CA ASN A 117 -11.67 -16.40 2.64
C ASN A 117 -10.54 -15.44 2.26
N ILE A 118 -9.31 -15.66 2.74
CA ILE A 118 -8.18 -14.77 2.43
C ILE A 118 -7.54 -15.17 1.10
N ILE A 119 -7.45 -14.19 0.21
CA ILE A 119 -6.76 -14.27 -1.08
C ILE A 119 -5.47 -13.47 -0.94
N PHE A 120 -4.34 -14.15 -0.83
CA PHE A 120 -3.03 -13.51 -0.73
C PHE A 120 -2.47 -13.20 -2.11
N LEU A 121 -2.00 -11.98 -2.31
CA LEU A 121 -1.37 -11.50 -3.54
C LEU A 121 0.07 -11.11 -3.26
N GLY A 122 1.01 -11.70 -3.99
CA GLY A 122 2.42 -11.35 -3.94
C GLY A 122 2.98 -11.01 -5.32
N SER A 123 4.11 -10.31 -5.37
CA SER A 123 4.68 -9.82 -6.64
C SER A 123 6.20 -9.77 -6.63
N PHE A 124 6.82 -10.13 -7.75
CA PHE A 124 8.26 -9.91 -7.99
C PHE A 124 8.60 -8.45 -8.34
N SER A 125 7.60 -7.59 -8.51
CA SER A 125 7.79 -6.20 -8.97
C SER A 125 8.65 -5.35 -8.04
N LYS A 126 8.67 -5.64 -6.73
CA LYS A 126 9.38 -4.82 -5.73
C LYS A 126 10.64 -5.48 -5.19
N ILE A 127 10.76 -6.79 -5.36
CA ILE A 127 11.89 -7.59 -4.86
C ILE A 127 12.83 -8.09 -5.96
N LEU A 128 12.41 -8.01 -7.24
CA LEU A 128 13.24 -8.40 -8.37
C LEU A 128 13.20 -7.34 -9.47
N MET A 129 12.13 -7.29 -10.27
CA MET A 129 12.04 -6.34 -11.38
C MET A 129 10.57 -6.07 -11.78
N PRO A 130 10.09 -4.82 -11.74
CA PRO A 130 8.70 -4.50 -12.06
C PRO A 130 8.32 -4.77 -13.53
N GLY A 131 9.30 -4.71 -14.45
CA GLY A 131 9.08 -4.93 -15.87
C GLY A 131 8.74 -6.37 -16.26
N LEU A 132 9.02 -7.37 -15.42
CA LEU A 132 8.66 -8.77 -15.67
C LEU A 132 7.16 -9.02 -15.67
N ARG A 133 6.39 -8.23 -14.95
CA ARG A 133 4.92 -8.38 -14.80
C ARG A 133 4.53 -9.75 -14.26
N ILE A 134 5.30 -10.31 -13.32
CA ILE A 134 5.05 -11.59 -12.66
C ILE A 134 4.62 -11.35 -11.22
N ALA A 135 3.52 -12.01 -10.87
CA ALA A 135 2.92 -12.01 -9.55
C ALA A 135 2.33 -13.40 -9.27
N TRP A 136 1.96 -13.66 -8.03
CA TRP A 136 1.32 -14.92 -7.62
C TRP A 136 0.12 -14.64 -6.72
N MET A 137 -0.76 -15.63 -6.66
CA MET A 137 -1.93 -15.64 -5.80
C MET A 137 -1.96 -16.95 -5.01
N VAL A 138 -2.30 -16.85 -3.72
CA VAL A 138 -2.57 -18.01 -2.87
C VAL A 138 -3.99 -17.88 -2.33
N ALA A 139 -4.87 -18.80 -2.75
CA ALA A 139 -6.29 -18.77 -2.39
C ALA A 139 -6.87 -20.18 -2.34
N ASP A 140 -8.14 -20.29 -1.93
CA ASP A 140 -8.89 -21.53 -2.02
C ASP A 140 -8.94 -22.05 -3.48
N PRO A 141 -8.81 -23.37 -3.73
CA PRO A 141 -8.81 -23.95 -5.08
C PRO A 141 -10.03 -23.53 -5.93
N VAL A 142 -11.20 -23.34 -5.32
CA VAL A 142 -12.41 -22.90 -6.03
C VAL A 142 -12.22 -21.46 -6.57
N ILE A 143 -11.56 -20.58 -5.83
CA ILE A 143 -11.23 -19.23 -6.27
C ILE A 143 -10.20 -19.27 -7.39
N ILE A 144 -9.12 -20.06 -7.20
CA ILE A 144 -8.06 -20.21 -8.22
C ILE A 144 -8.64 -20.71 -9.55
N ASP A 145 -9.53 -21.72 -9.54
CA ASP A 145 -10.17 -22.21 -10.77
C ASP A 145 -10.93 -21.10 -11.53
N LYS A 146 -11.66 -20.23 -10.79
CA LYS A 146 -12.34 -19.09 -11.40
C LYS A 146 -11.39 -18.06 -12.00
N VAL A 147 -10.31 -17.74 -11.27
CA VAL A 147 -9.29 -16.80 -11.74
C VAL A 147 -8.57 -17.33 -12.97
N VAL A 148 -8.23 -18.62 -13.01
CA VAL A 148 -7.62 -19.26 -14.20
C VAL A 148 -8.53 -19.14 -15.43
N LYS A 149 -9.83 -19.43 -15.29
CA LYS A 149 -10.80 -19.32 -16.38
C LYS A 149 -10.95 -17.88 -16.87
N LEU A 150 -11.03 -16.91 -15.96
CA LEU A 150 -11.11 -15.50 -16.31
C LEU A 150 -9.82 -15.02 -16.99
N LYS A 151 -8.65 -15.44 -16.47
CA LYS A 151 -7.36 -15.07 -17.05
C LYS A 151 -7.20 -15.58 -18.47
N GLN A 152 -7.67 -16.80 -18.79
CA GLN A 152 -7.68 -17.33 -20.14
C GLN A 152 -8.49 -16.44 -21.11
N ALA A 153 -9.57 -15.82 -20.63
CA ALA A 153 -10.39 -14.92 -21.43
C ALA A 153 -9.78 -13.52 -21.58
N VAL A 154 -9.01 -13.04 -20.59
CA VAL A 154 -8.47 -11.67 -20.55
C VAL A 154 -7.13 -11.56 -21.31
N ASP A 155 -6.17 -12.44 -21.02
CA ASP A 155 -4.80 -12.37 -21.55
C ASP A 155 -4.17 -13.73 -21.88
N LEU A 156 -4.94 -14.82 -21.83
CA LEU A 156 -4.51 -16.22 -21.93
C LEU A 156 -3.58 -16.62 -20.77
N GLN A 157 -2.45 -15.97 -20.67
CA GLN A 157 -1.44 -16.22 -19.60
C GLN A 157 -0.45 -15.06 -19.48
N SER A 158 0.23 -14.96 -18.34
CA SER A 158 1.40 -14.11 -18.21
C SER A 158 2.52 -14.58 -19.13
N SER A 159 3.41 -13.67 -19.56
CA SER A 159 4.52 -13.98 -20.45
C SER A 159 5.31 -15.21 -19.97
N SER A 160 5.33 -16.28 -20.76
CA SER A 160 6.12 -17.49 -20.46
C SER A 160 7.61 -17.22 -20.44
N PHE A 161 8.09 -16.24 -21.23
CA PHE A 161 9.48 -15.79 -21.18
C PHE A 161 9.80 -15.14 -19.82
N GLY A 162 8.95 -14.21 -19.34
CA GLY A 162 9.11 -13.59 -18.03
C GLY A 162 9.06 -14.61 -16.88
N GLN A 163 8.17 -15.60 -16.94
CA GLN A 163 8.10 -16.69 -15.96
C GLN A 163 9.40 -17.52 -15.96
N ARG A 164 9.91 -17.91 -17.13
CA ARG A 164 11.16 -18.67 -17.24
C ARG A 164 12.37 -17.88 -16.78
N GLN A 165 12.45 -16.57 -17.11
CA GLN A 165 13.50 -15.70 -16.60
C GLN A 165 13.47 -15.59 -15.06
N THR A 166 12.28 -15.44 -14.47
CA THR A 166 12.13 -15.40 -13.02
C THR A 166 12.55 -16.73 -12.36
N SER A 167 12.08 -17.86 -12.90
CA SER A 167 12.49 -19.20 -12.43
C SER A 167 13.99 -19.37 -12.53
N PHE A 168 14.59 -19.09 -13.69
CA PHE A 168 16.02 -19.21 -13.89
C PHE A 168 16.82 -18.32 -12.93
N PHE A 169 16.33 -17.09 -12.65
CA PHE A 169 16.99 -16.22 -11.67
C PHE A 169 16.97 -16.83 -10.28
N ILE A 170 15.84 -17.36 -9.83
CA ILE A 170 15.68 -17.99 -8.52
C ILE A 170 16.57 -19.27 -8.39
N ASP A 171 16.68 -20.03 -9.49
CA ASP A 171 17.45 -21.26 -9.51
C ASP A 171 18.98 -21.01 -9.53
N MET A 172 19.42 -19.94 -10.17
CA MET A 172 20.84 -19.65 -10.43
C MET A 172 21.43 -18.61 -9.50
N TYR A 173 20.62 -17.79 -8.86
CA TYR A 173 21.05 -16.70 -8.00
C TYR A 173 20.31 -16.72 -6.67
N ASP A 174 20.97 -16.22 -5.65
CA ASP A 174 20.40 -16.07 -4.31
C ASP A 174 19.48 -14.83 -4.26
N LEU A 175 18.16 -15.06 -4.34
CA LEU A 175 17.15 -14.00 -4.25
C LEU A 175 17.18 -13.32 -2.89
N ASP A 176 17.42 -14.08 -1.80
CA ASP A 176 17.45 -13.51 -0.45
C ASP A 176 18.64 -12.56 -0.27
N ALA A 177 19.81 -12.94 -0.80
CA ALA A 177 20.97 -12.04 -0.82
C ALA A 177 20.73 -10.78 -1.68
N HIS A 178 19.96 -10.89 -2.77
CA HIS A 178 19.56 -9.73 -3.57
C HIS A 178 18.60 -8.82 -2.79
N VAL A 179 17.59 -9.39 -2.16
CA VAL A 179 16.63 -8.66 -1.32
C VAL A 179 17.32 -7.98 -0.14
N ALA A 180 18.30 -8.65 0.50
CA ALA A 180 19.09 -8.06 1.58
C ALA A 180 19.81 -6.76 1.14
N LYS A 181 20.41 -6.74 -0.05
CA LYS A 181 21.04 -5.53 -0.62
C LYS A 181 20.03 -4.40 -0.85
N ILE A 182 18.84 -4.75 -1.37
CA ILE A 182 17.75 -3.77 -1.58
C ILE A 182 17.33 -3.19 -0.23
N LYS A 183 17.13 -4.02 0.77
CA LYS A 183 16.72 -3.62 2.14
C LYS A 183 17.71 -2.67 2.76
N GLU A 184 19.02 -2.96 2.67
CA GLU A 184 20.07 -2.08 3.19
C GLU A 184 20.04 -0.69 2.52
N LEU A 185 19.95 -0.65 1.19
CA LEU A 185 19.85 0.58 0.42
C LEU A 185 18.60 1.39 0.79
N TYR A 186 17.43 0.74 0.84
CA TYR A 186 16.17 1.42 1.10
C TYR A 186 16.04 1.87 2.56
N LYS A 187 16.59 1.10 3.51
CA LYS A 187 16.70 1.53 4.93
C LYS A 187 17.52 2.81 5.05
N LYS A 188 18.67 2.87 4.41
CA LYS A 188 19.55 4.07 4.39
C LYS A 188 18.78 5.28 3.84
N ARG A 189 18.09 5.11 2.71
CA ARG A 189 17.35 6.19 2.06
C ARG A 189 16.11 6.61 2.85
N ARG A 190 15.37 5.67 3.46
CA ARG A 190 14.26 5.97 4.36
C ARG A 190 14.74 6.81 5.54
N ASN A 191 15.81 6.39 6.22
CA ASN A 191 16.37 7.12 7.34
C ASN A 191 16.73 8.54 6.92
N LEU A 192 17.49 8.67 5.84
CA LEU A 192 17.91 9.96 5.31
C LEU A 192 16.73 10.89 4.97
N MET A 193 15.70 10.37 4.32
CA MET A 193 14.49 11.14 4.00
C MET A 193 13.75 11.57 5.27
N CYS A 194 13.50 10.65 6.20
CA CYS A 194 12.78 10.96 7.43
C CYS A 194 13.58 11.91 8.35
N ASP A 195 14.89 11.73 8.46
CA ASP A 195 15.75 12.61 9.24
C ASP A 195 15.81 14.02 8.63
N SER A 196 15.90 14.12 7.29
CA SER A 196 15.80 15.40 6.60
C SER A 196 14.45 16.08 6.78
N MET A 197 13.34 15.33 6.78
CA MET A 197 12.02 15.90 7.09
C MET A 197 11.94 16.41 8.53
N LYS A 198 12.49 15.68 9.51
CA LYS A 198 12.56 16.14 10.91
C LYS A 198 13.36 17.43 11.05
N GLU A 199 14.44 17.57 10.27
CA GLU A 199 15.35 18.73 10.36
C GLU A 199 14.76 19.97 9.66
N TYR A 200 14.12 19.80 8.49
CA TYR A 200 13.77 20.93 7.62
C TYR A 200 12.30 21.30 7.59
N PHE A 201 11.39 20.35 7.86
CA PHE A 201 9.96 20.65 7.81
C PHE A 201 9.55 21.59 8.93
N PRO A 202 8.62 22.53 8.66
CA PRO A 202 8.07 23.40 9.67
C PRO A 202 7.16 22.64 10.66
N GLU A 203 6.94 23.23 11.83
CA GLU A 203 5.99 22.72 12.82
C GLU A 203 4.58 22.55 12.23
N GLY A 204 3.82 21.59 12.77
CA GLY A 204 2.46 21.28 12.32
C GLY A 204 2.39 20.28 11.17
N ILE A 205 3.52 19.90 10.56
CA ILE A 205 3.58 18.83 9.55
C ILE A 205 4.06 17.54 10.19
N THR A 206 3.30 16.48 10.00
CA THR A 206 3.66 15.14 10.49
C THR A 206 3.86 14.16 9.35
N PHE A 207 4.53 13.04 9.64
CA PHE A 207 4.75 12.01 8.63
C PHE A 207 4.96 10.65 9.30
N THR A 208 4.67 9.58 8.56
CA THR A 208 4.92 8.22 9.02
C THR A 208 6.40 7.86 8.94
N TYR A 209 6.87 7.02 9.88
CA TYR A 209 8.23 6.46 9.88
C TYR A 209 8.11 4.94 9.67
N PRO A 210 8.10 4.45 8.41
CA PRO A 210 7.80 3.06 8.12
C PRO A 210 8.95 2.11 8.49
N GLU A 211 8.62 0.90 8.96
CA GLU A 211 9.59 -0.16 9.28
C GLU A 211 10.10 -0.89 8.03
N GLY A 212 9.56 -0.56 6.85
CA GLY A 212 9.90 -1.19 5.58
C GLY A 212 9.18 -0.55 4.40
N GLY A 213 9.13 -1.26 3.28
CA GLY A 213 8.43 -0.80 2.08
C GLY A 213 9.14 0.32 1.31
N LEU A 214 8.38 1.23 0.72
CA LEU A 214 8.89 2.22 -0.23
C LEU A 214 8.42 3.65 0.06
N PHE A 215 7.44 3.87 0.97
CA PHE A 215 6.69 5.11 1.07
C PHE A 215 6.66 5.67 2.48
N THR A 216 6.60 6.99 2.57
CA THR A 216 6.19 7.72 3.77
C THR A 216 5.02 8.63 3.42
N TRP A 217 4.11 8.80 4.36
CA TRP A 217 2.88 9.58 4.23
C TRP A 217 3.00 10.85 5.05
N VAL A 218 2.85 11.98 4.39
CA VAL A 218 2.97 13.30 5.02
C VAL A 218 1.58 13.89 5.21
N THR A 219 1.35 14.44 6.38
CA THR A 219 0.12 15.15 6.74
C THR A 219 0.43 16.62 6.96
N LEU A 220 -0.22 17.46 6.17
CA LEU A 220 -0.19 18.92 6.28
C LEU A 220 -1.24 19.40 7.30
N PRO A 221 -1.13 20.61 7.85
CA PRO A 221 -2.19 21.21 8.64
C PRO A 221 -3.55 21.22 7.92
N GLU A 222 -4.62 21.21 8.71
CA GLU A 222 -5.98 21.32 8.16
C GLU A 222 -6.14 22.59 7.32
N GLY A 223 -6.90 22.47 6.23
CA GLY A 223 -7.14 23.58 5.29
C GLY A 223 -6.10 23.68 4.17
N MET A 224 -4.95 23.02 4.26
CA MET A 224 -4.01 22.94 3.14
C MET A 224 -4.41 21.84 2.15
N ASP A 225 -4.23 22.11 0.86
CA ASP A 225 -4.46 21.15 -0.23
C ASP A 225 -3.15 20.78 -0.93
N ALA A 226 -2.73 19.52 -0.78
CA ALA A 226 -1.50 19.02 -1.42
C ALA A 226 -1.55 19.06 -2.96
N LYS A 227 -2.75 19.02 -3.56
CA LYS A 227 -2.90 19.12 -5.02
C LYS A 227 -2.69 20.57 -5.49
N GLU A 228 -3.22 21.55 -4.76
CA GLU A 228 -3.01 22.96 -5.05
C GLU A 228 -1.57 23.41 -4.81
N LEU A 229 -0.88 22.79 -3.85
CA LEU A 229 0.52 23.02 -3.56
C LEU A 229 1.47 22.47 -4.65
N MET A 230 1.06 21.42 -5.37
CA MET A 230 1.89 20.70 -6.34
C MET A 230 2.59 21.59 -7.38
N PRO A 231 1.93 22.58 -8.04
CA PRO A 231 2.62 23.42 -9.03
C PRO A 231 3.83 24.16 -8.47
N LYS A 232 3.77 24.63 -7.22
CA LYS A 232 4.87 25.34 -6.55
C LYS A 232 6.04 24.40 -6.25
N VAL A 233 5.73 23.19 -5.82
CA VAL A 233 6.72 22.15 -5.54
C VAL A 233 7.39 21.66 -6.83
N LEU A 234 6.63 21.49 -7.91
CA LEU A 234 7.17 21.15 -9.24
C LEU A 234 8.09 22.25 -9.79
N ALA A 235 7.79 23.53 -9.55
CA ALA A 235 8.67 24.64 -9.92
C ALA A 235 10.03 24.59 -9.21
N LYS A 236 10.11 23.93 -8.06
CA LYS A 236 11.37 23.63 -7.33
C LYS A 236 12.00 22.27 -7.72
N ASN A 237 11.53 21.63 -8.81
CA ASN A 237 11.98 20.31 -9.28
C ASN A 237 11.81 19.20 -8.23
N VAL A 238 10.75 19.24 -7.45
CA VAL A 238 10.33 18.18 -6.53
C VAL A 238 8.92 17.71 -6.91
N ALA A 239 8.65 16.42 -6.74
CA ALA A 239 7.34 15.84 -6.99
C ALA A 239 6.94 14.88 -5.86
N TYR A 240 5.65 14.83 -5.58
CA TYR A 240 5.02 13.84 -4.70
C TYR A 240 3.70 13.37 -5.31
N VAL A 241 3.02 12.44 -4.67
CA VAL A 241 1.68 12.05 -5.08
C VAL A 241 0.67 12.62 -4.08
N PRO A 242 -0.24 13.54 -4.50
CA PRO A 242 -1.27 14.08 -3.62
C PRO A 242 -2.17 12.98 -3.03
N GLY A 243 -2.68 13.22 -1.82
CA GLY A 243 -3.43 12.22 -1.07
C GLY A 243 -4.82 11.89 -1.61
N GLY A 244 -5.52 12.87 -2.19
CA GLY A 244 -6.90 12.69 -2.63
C GLY A 244 -7.20 11.41 -3.43
N PRO A 245 -6.39 11.01 -4.42
CA PRO A 245 -6.59 9.77 -5.19
C PRO A 245 -6.55 8.46 -4.38
N PHE A 246 -6.02 8.47 -3.16
CA PHE A 246 -5.99 7.29 -2.28
C PHE A 246 -7.28 7.11 -1.46
N TYR A 247 -8.26 7.96 -1.67
CA TYR A 247 -9.60 7.88 -1.07
C TYR A 247 -10.63 7.69 -2.20
N PRO A 248 -11.45 6.63 -2.17
CA PRO A 248 -12.44 6.38 -3.24
C PRO A 248 -13.41 7.52 -3.51
N HIS A 249 -13.75 8.27 -2.47
CA HIS A 249 -14.68 9.42 -2.53
C HIS A 249 -13.95 10.77 -2.60
N GLY A 250 -12.61 10.76 -2.63
CA GLY A 250 -11.83 12.00 -2.52
C GLY A 250 -11.83 12.56 -1.09
N GLY A 251 -11.53 13.86 -0.96
CA GLY A 251 -11.35 14.49 0.36
C GLY A 251 -9.93 14.29 0.91
N ASN A 252 -9.74 14.60 2.19
CA ASN A 252 -8.44 14.48 2.89
C ASN A 252 -7.28 15.06 2.06
N ALA A 253 -7.50 16.27 1.54
CA ALA A 253 -6.60 16.94 0.58
C ALA A 253 -5.25 17.34 1.19
N ASN A 254 -5.17 17.36 2.53
CA ASN A 254 -3.99 17.76 3.30
C ASN A 254 -2.93 16.66 3.44
N HIS A 255 -2.91 15.68 2.53
CA HIS A 255 -1.94 14.60 2.58
C HIS A 255 -1.19 14.43 1.27
N PHE A 256 0.02 13.88 1.33
CA PHE A 256 0.75 13.41 0.16
C PHE A 256 1.72 12.27 0.49
N ARG A 257 2.04 11.47 -0.54
CA ARG A 257 2.98 10.35 -0.44
C ARG A 257 4.32 10.71 -1.04
N LEU A 258 5.41 10.44 -0.30
CA LEU A 258 6.78 10.43 -0.80
C LEU A 258 7.28 8.99 -0.99
N ASN A 259 8.26 8.84 -1.90
CA ASN A 259 8.93 7.58 -2.18
C ASN A 259 10.44 7.74 -1.99
N TYR A 260 11.04 6.90 -1.14
CA TYR A 260 12.47 6.95 -0.86
C TYR A 260 13.30 5.91 -1.65
N SER A 261 12.68 5.03 -2.44
CA SER A 261 13.37 3.91 -3.06
C SER A 261 14.20 4.26 -4.30
N ASN A 262 13.86 5.35 -5.02
CA ASN A 262 14.38 5.60 -6.37
C ASN A 262 15.55 6.58 -6.42
N MET A 263 15.46 7.71 -5.70
CA MET A 263 16.45 8.80 -5.85
C MET A 263 17.75 8.50 -5.11
N PRO A 264 18.91 8.95 -5.64
CA PRO A 264 20.18 8.96 -4.91
C PRO A 264 20.09 9.81 -3.62
N GLU A 265 20.91 9.48 -2.64
CA GLU A 265 20.87 10.07 -1.30
C GLU A 265 20.95 11.60 -1.31
N GLU A 266 21.86 12.17 -2.11
CA GLU A 266 22.01 13.62 -2.25
C GLU A 266 20.75 14.31 -2.80
N ARG A 267 20.07 13.63 -3.74
CA ARG A 267 18.82 14.13 -4.31
C ARG A 267 17.65 14.06 -3.30
N ILE A 268 17.66 13.09 -2.41
CA ILE A 268 16.67 12.98 -1.33
C ILE A 268 16.78 14.18 -0.40
N VAL A 269 17.97 14.47 0.13
CA VAL A 269 18.22 15.59 1.04
C VAL A 269 17.85 16.92 0.39
N GLU A 270 18.35 17.17 -0.82
CA GLU A 270 18.10 18.40 -1.55
C GLU A 270 16.61 18.55 -1.89
N GLY A 271 15.92 17.46 -2.29
CA GLY A 271 14.49 17.48 -2.56
C GLY A 271 13.66 17.83 -1.32
N ILE A 272 14.01 17.26 -0.15
CA ILE A 272 13.31 17.58 1.11
C ILE A 272 13.56 19.04 1.52
N LYS A 273 14.76 19.60 1.34
CA LYS A 273 15.03 21.03 1.60
C LYS A 273 14.16 21.94 0.75
N ARG A 274 14.10 21.70 -0.56
CA ARG A 274 13.26 22.47 -1.48
C ARG A 274 11.78 22.36 -1.17
N LEU A 275 11.33 21.17 -0.81
CA LEU A 275 9.94 20.97 -0.36
C LEU A 275 9.66 21.76 0.91
N ALA A 276 10.57 21.72 1.88
CA ALA A 276 10.46 22.46 3.14
C ALA A 276 10.40 23.98 2.94
N GLU A 277 11.15 24.54 1.97
CA GLU A 277 11.06 25.96 1.60
C GLU A 277 9.63 26.32 1.18
N VAL A 278 9.05 25.55 0.25
CA VAL A 278 7.69 25.78 -0.23
C VAL A 278 6.67 25.66 0.91
N LEU A 279 6.82 24.66 1.79
CA LEU A 279 5.94 24.46 2.93
C LEU A 279 5.99 25.64 3.91
N LYS A 280 7.18 26.17 4.19
CA LYS A 280 7.37 27.36 5.05
C LYS A 280 6.75 28.61 4.43
N GLU A 281 6.91 28.80 3.12
CA GLU A 281 6.31 29.93 2.39
C GLU A 281 4.76 29.88 2.42
N GLU A 282 4.17 28.69 2.35
CA GLU A 282 2.71 28.54 2.41
C GLU A 282 2.14 28.72 3.82
N LEU A 283 2.83 28.22 4.83
CA LEU A 283 2.39 28.36 6.22
C LEU A 283 2.55 29.79 6.78
N ALA A 284 3.35 30.62 6.14
CA ALA A 284 3.55 32.03 6.53
C ALA A 284 2.47 32.99 5.97
N LYS A 285 1.54 32.49 5.14
CA LYS A 285 0.44 33.26 4.55
C LYS A 285 -0.79 33.31 5.44
#